data_e52718200bbd1885f4d0290ec610803f
#
_entry.id   e52718200bbd1885f4d0290ec610803f
#
_cell.length_a   1.000
_cell.length_b   1.000
_cell.length_c   1.000
_cell.angle_alpha   90.00
_cell.angle_beta   90.00
_cell.angle_gamma   90.00
#
_symmetry.space_group_name_H-M   'P 1'
#
loop_
_entity.id
_entity.type
_entity.pdbx_description
1 polymer ?
#
loop_
_entity_poly.entity_id
_entity_poly.type
_entity_poly.pdbx_seq_one_letter_code
_entity_poly.pdbx_strand_id
1 'polypeptide(L)'
;MISLSLAACAGQQDQNFGPPAAAPTGLSQADINNILSGKSWRWSGPNNSGVTLYASDGTSLVEVTGKGTTTGTWTAKDGQLCEAFAPAPFLPKGVPMNCQPMTGSGNVYHVGQATFTLA
;
A
#
# COMPACT_ATOMS: atom_id res chain seq x y z
N MET A 1 -24.76 21.47 41.28
CA MET A 1 -24.48 21.16 40.76
C MET A 1 -23.77 20.80 40.06
N ILE A 2 -23.61 20.79 40.14
CA ILE A 2 -22.93 20.50 39.46
C ILE A 2 -22.40 19.90 38.77
N SER A 3 -22.31 19.83 38.78
CA SER A 3 -21.75 19.22 38.09
C SER A 3 -21.53 18.52 37.37
N LEU A 4 -21.51 18.49 37.41
CA LEU A 4 -21.28 17.75 36.80
C LEU A 4 -21.01 17.23 35.92
N SER A 5 -21.02 17.40 35.92
CA SER A 5 -20.73 16.83 35.09
C SER A 5 -20.12 16.39 34.42
N LEU A 6 -19.98 16.48 34.55
CA LEU A 6 -19.29 16.06 33.90
C LEU A 6 -18.94 15.31 33.28
N ALA A 7 -19.04 15.33 33.45
CA ALA A 7 -18.67 14.69 32.94
C ALA A 7 -18.49 14.10 32.18
N ALA A 8 -18.50 14.23 32.25
CA ALA A 8 -18.40 13.70 31.57
C ALA A 8 -17.89 13.28 30.87
N CYS A 9 -17.68 13.39 30.90
CA CYS A 9 -17.28 12.94 30.21
C CYS A 9 -16.73 12.26 29.70
N ALA A 10 -16.66 12.33 30.06
CA ALA A 10 -16.26 11.65 29.69
C ALA A 10 -15.95 10.98 29.03
N GLY A 11 -15.97 11.05 29.31
CA GLY A 11 -15.73 10.23 28.78
C GLY A 11 -15.40 10.06 27.92
N GLN A 12 -15.21 10.32 28.00
CA GLN A 12 -15.01 9.92 27.31
C GLN A 12 -14.63 9.62 26.55
N GLN A 13 -14.37 9.71 26.68
CA GLN A 13 -14.05 9.19 26.07
C GLN A 13 -13.79 8.70 25.44
N ASP A 14 -13.56 8.78 25.69
CA ASP A 14 -13.34 8.02 25.19
C ASP A 14 -13.20 7.57 24.37
N GLN A 15 -13.06 7.76 24.49
CA GLN A 15 -12.96 7.23 23.80
C GLN A 15 -12.79 6.76 23.13
N ASN A 16 -12.51 6.77 23.29
CA ASN A 16 -12.30 6.07 22.69
C ASN A 16 -12.09 5.71 21.98
N PHE A 17 -11.83 5.61 21.99
CA PHE A 17 -11.49 5.10 21.24
C PHE A 17 -11.46 4.33 20.80
N GLY A 18 -11.42 4.17 20.88
CA GLY A 18 -11.27 3.28 20.47
C GLY A 18 -11.06 2.63 20.02
N PRO A 19 -11.04 2.28 20.06
CA PRO A 19 -10.65 1.49 19.61
C PRO A 19 -10.19 1.00 19.09
N PRO A 20 -9.86 0.88 19.29
CA PRO A 20 -9.27 0.44 18.68
C PRO A 20 -9.05 -0.36 18.11
N ALA A 21 -9.26 -0.16 18.30
CA ALA A 21 -9.16 -1.02 17.82
C ALA A 21 -8.59 -1.72 17.10
N ALA A 22 -8.72 -2.32 17.28
CA ALA A 22 -8.17 -3.21 16.42
C ALA A 22 -7.55 -2.49 15.37
N ALA A 23 -6.67 -1.87 15.72
CA ALA A 23 -6.00 -1.18 14.74
C ALA A 23 -5.63 -2.12 13.67
N PRO A 24 -6.11 -1.92 12.54
CA PRO A 24 -5.61 -2.65 11.42
C PRO A 24 -4.14 -2.40 11.35
N THR A 25 -3.45 -3.41 11.03
CA THR A 25 -2.02 -3.31 10.86
C THR A 25 -1.67 -2.76 9.51
N GLY A 26 -2.63 -2.66 8.61
CA GLY A 26 -2.40 -2.14 7.29
C GLY A 26 -2.75 -0.67 7.17
N LEU A 27 -2.41 -0.13 6.04
CA LEU A 27 -2.72 1.25 5.68
C LEU A 27 -4.14 1.31 5.11
N SER A 28 -4.80 2.46 5.22
CA SER A 28 -6.10 2.63 4.58
C SER A 28 -5.94 2.75 3.07
N GLN A 29 -7.03 2.56 2.34
CA GLN A 29 -7.05 2.75 0.90
C GLN A 29 -6.54 4.15 0.53
N ALA A 30 -7.00 5.18 1.22
CA ALA A 30 -6.58 6.55 0.95
C ALA A 30 -5.08 6.74 1.21
N ASP A 31 -4.57 6.13 2.27
CA ASP A 31 -3.14 6.20 2.57
C ASP A 31 -2.33 5.59 1.45
N ILE A 32 -2.71 4.42 0.98
CA ILE A 32 -1.97 3.72 -0.08
C ILE A 32 -2.00 4.53 -1.37
N ASN A 33 -3.15 5.09 -1.72
CA ASN A 33 -3.25 5.96 -2.89
C ASN A 33 -2.30 7.15 -2.77
N ASN A 34 -2.25 7.79 -1.62
CA ASN A 34 -1.38 8.95 -1.41
C ASN A 34 0.10 8.59 -1.44
N ILE A 35 0.44 7.42 -0.92
CA ILE A 35 1.82 6.95 -0.88
C ILE A 35 2.34 6.66 -2.30
N LEU A 36 1.52 6.02 -3.11
CA LEU A 36 1.98 5.48 -4.39
C LEU A 36 1.72 6.41 -5.58
N SER A 37 0.59 7.12 -5.63
CA SER A 37 0.17 7.85 -6.82
C SER A 37 1.20 8.86 -7.31
N GLY A 38 1.59 8.73 -8.56
CA GLY A 38 2.50 9.64 -9.22
C GLY A 38 3.95 9.48 -8.83
N LYS A 39 4.29 8.41 -8.14
CA LYS A 39 5.64 8.21 -7.62
C LYS A 39 6.23 6.91 -8.10
N SER A 40 7.56 6.86 -8.13
CA SER A 40 8.31 5.66 -8.45
C SER A 40 8.85 5.07 -7.15
N TRP A 41 8.67 3.77 -7.01
CA TRP A 41 9.14 3.04 -5.84
C TRP A 41 10.10 1.94 -6.27
N ARG A 42 11.23 1.88 -5.58
CA ARG A 42 12.18 0.79 -5.76
C ARG A 42 11.74 -0.35 -4.86
N TRP A 43 11.63 -1.53 -5.43
CA TRP A 43 11.19 -2.69 -4.66
C TRP A 43 12.21 -3.81 -4.75
N SER A 44 12.26 -4.59 -3.69
CA SER A 44 13.13 -5.74 -3.59
C SER A 44 12.35 -6.89 -2.98
N GLY A 45 12.22 -7.97 -3.72
CA GLY A 45 11.57 -9.19 -3.26
C GLY A 45 12.58 -10.32 -3.10
N PRO A 46 12.10 -11.53 -2.77
CA PRO A 46 13.02 -12.66 -2.56
C PRO A 46 13.73 -13.11 -3.83
N ASN A 47 13.12 -12.92 -5.00
CA ASN A 47 13.69 -13.43 -6.25
C ASN A 47 14.01 -12.35 -7.28
N ASN A 48 13.43 -11.17 -7.13
CA ASN A 48 13.54 -10.09 -8.09
C ASN A 48 13.63 -8.75 -7.39
N SER A 49 14.08 -7.76 -8.11
CA SER A 49 14.05 -6.36 -7.68
C SER A 49 13.76 -5.49 -8.88
N GLY A 50 13.38 -4.26 -8.64
CA GLY A 50 13.11 -3.33 -9.73
C GLY A 50 12.56 -2.01 -9.25
N VAL A 51 11.93 -1.28 -10.18
CA VAL A 51 11.31 0.01 -9.93
C VAL A 51 9.94 0.02 -10.59
N THR A 52 8.94 0.52 -9.88
CA THR A 52 7.59 0.69 -10.44
C THR A 52 7.16 2.14 -10.29
N LEU A 53 6.73 2.71 -11.40
CA LEU A 53 6.02 4.00 -11.38
C LEU A 53 4.53 3.72 -11.27
N TYR A 54 3.91 4.27 -10.24
CA TYR A 54 2.46 4.13 -10.02
C TYR A 54 1.78 5.41 -10.49
N ALA A 55 1.21 5.36 -11.68
CA ALA A 55 0.52 6.52 -12.21
C ALA A 55 -0.81 6.72 -11.48
N SER A 56 -1.22 7.96 -11.33
CA SER A 56 -2.43 8.30 -10.60
C SER A 56 -3.71 7.81 -11.27
N ASP A 57 -3.63 7.44 -12.55
CA ASP A 57 -4.78 6.91 -13.30
C ASP A 57 -5.00 5.41 -13.10
N GLY A 58 -4.19 4.76 -12.27
CA GLY A 58 -4.31 3.33 -12.01
C GLY A 58 -3.46 2.45 -12.92
N THR A 59 -2.62 3.04 -13.75
CA THR A 59 -1.67 2.27 -14.55
C THR A 59 -0.31 2.26 -13.87
N SER A 60 0.55 1.34 -14.28
CA SER A 60 1.91 1.26 -13.74
C SER A 60 2.89 0.91 -14.85
N LEU A 61 4.13 1.32 -14.63
CA LEU A 61 5.25 0.95 -15.49
C LEU A 61 6.30 0.29 -14.59
N VAL A 62 6.62 -0.95 -14.90
CA VAL A 62 7.48 -1.76 -14.05
C VAL A 62 8.77 -2.10 -14.80
N GLU A 63 9.88 -1.81 -14.16
CA GLU A 63 11.18 -2.28 -14.63
C GLU A 63 11.67 -3.35 -13.66
N VAL A 64 11.97 -4.53 -14.19
CA VAL A 64 12.53 -5.63 -13.41
C VAL A 64 14.01 -5.71 -13.73
N THR A 65 14.85 -5.54 -12.73
CA THR A 65 16.30 -5.47 -12.89
C THR A 65 16.83 -6.68 -13.61
N GLY A 66 17.55 -6.44 -14.71
CA GLY A 66 18.16 -7.49 -15.49
C GLY A 66 17.21 -8.27 -16.38
N LYS A 67 15.93 -7.91 -16.43
CA LYS A 67 14.94 -8.67 -17.19
C LYS A 67 14.20 -7.84 -18.23
N GLY A 68 13.82 -6.61 -17.90
CA GLY A 68 13.12 -5.74 -18.82
C GLY A 68 11.99 -5.00 -18.17
N THR A 69 11.03 -4.54 -18.98
CA THR A 69 9.92 -3.73 -18.53
C THR A 69 8.59 -4.36 -18.91
N THR A 70 7.57 -4.06 -18.11
CA THR A 70 6.19 -4.37 -18.45
C THR A 70 5.30 -3.26 -17.90
N THR A 71 4.06 -3.24 -18.36
CA THR A 71 3.05 -2.32 -17.84
C THR A 71 2.06 -3.09 -16.99
N GLY A 72 1.31 -2.37 -16.19
CA GLY A 72 0.32 -3.00 -15.35
C GLY A 72 -0.77 -2.04 -14.95
N THR A 73 -1.62 -2.53 -14.07
CA THR A 73 -2.64 -1.74 -13.41
C THR A 73 -2.54 -1.99 -11.92
N TRP A 74 -2.97 -1.00 -11.15
CA TRP A 74 -2.94 -1.11 -9.69
C TRP A 74 -4.16 -0.45 -9.08
N THR A 75 -4.54 -0.95 -7.93
CA THR A 75 -5.61 -0.34 -7.15
C THR A 75 -5.32 -0.58 -5.67
N ALA A 76 -5.71 0.37 -4.85
CA ALA A 76 -5.55 0.28 -3.41
C ALA A 76 -6.84 -0.18 -2.77
N LYS A 77 -6.70 -1.00 -1.75
CA LYS A 77 -7.78 -1.37 -0.84
C LYS A 77 -7.29 -1.13 0.57
N ASP A 78 -8.19 -1.19 1.53
CA ASP A 78 -7.77 -1.05 2.93
C ASP A 78 -6.80 -2.18 3.27
N GLY A 79 -5.57 -1.79 3.62
CA GLY A 79 -4.54 -2.73 4.02
C GLY A 79 -3.88 -3.49 2.88
N GLN A 80 -4.23 -3.22 1.62
CA GLN A 80 -3.75 -4.04 0.50
C GLN A 80 -3.43 -3.21 -0.73
N LEU A 81 -2.41 -3.64 -1.45
CA LEU A 81 -2.12 -3.17 -2.79
C LEU A 81 -2.42 -4.31 -3.76
N CYS A 82 -3.24 -4.03 -4.76
CA CYS A 82 -3.62 -5.00 -5.78
C CYS A 82 -3.00 -4.60 -7.11
N GLU A 83 -2.34 -5.53 -7.77
CA GLU A 83 -1.62 -5.27 -9.01
C GLU A 83 -1.81 -6.40 -10.02
N ALA A 84 -1.83 -6.02 -11.29
CA ALA A 84 -1.81 -6.95 -12.40
C ALA A 84 -0.74 -6.47 -13.38
N PHE A 85 -0.11 -7.39 -14.10
CA PHE A 85 0.96 -7.06 -15.03
C PHE A 85 0.70 -7.69 -16.40
N ALA A 86 0.99 -6.92 -17.45
CA ALA A 86 0.84 -7.37 -18.82
C ALA A 86 1.94 -8.38 -19.17
N PRO A 87 1.68 -9.28 -20.13
CA PRO A 87 2.72 -10.18 -20.62
C PRO A 87 3.92 -9.42 -21.18
N ALA A 88 5.08 -10.01 -21.00
CA ALA A 88 6.34 -9.51 -21.51
C ALA A 88 7.25 -10.71 -21.78
N PRO A 89 8.37 -10.54 -22.49
CA PRO A 89 9.25 -11.68 -22.78
C PRO A 89 9.68 -12.45 -21.53
N PHE A 90 9.95 -11.75 -20.43
CA PHE A 90 10.33 -12.39 -19.18
C PHE A 90 9.12 -12.81 -18.33
N LEU A 91 7.91 -12.53 -18.81
CA LEU A 91 6.66 -12.80 -18.08
C LEU A 91 5.60 -13.17 -19.10
N PRO A 92 5.74 -14.32 -19.77
CA PRO A 92 4.95 -14.63 -20.98
C PRO A 92 3.44 -14.59 -20.80
N LYS A 93 2.96 -14.88 -19.60
CA LYS A 93 1.52 -14.91 -19.31
C LYS A 93 1.06 -13.70 -18.52
N GLY A 94 1.96 -12.77 -18.23
CA GLY A 94 1.63 -11.68 -17.31
C GLY A 94 1.32 -12.19 -15.92
N VAL A 95 0.68 -11.35 -15.13
CA VAL A 95 0.22 -11.71 -13.78
C VAL A 95 -1.20 -11.20 -13.63
N PRO A 96 -2.16 -12.06 -13.30
CA PRO A 96 -3.52 -11.60 -13.05
C PRO A 96 -3.57 -10.75 -11.78
N MET A 97 -4.63 -9.97 -11.63
CA MET A 97 -4.82 -9.11 -10.46
C MET A 97 -4.66 -9.93 -9.19
N ASN A 98 -3.80 -9.46 -8.31
CA ASN A 98 -3.48 -10.12 -7.06
C ASN A 98 -3.26 -9.06 -6.00
N CYS A 99 -3.81 -9.27 -4.82
CA CYS A 99 -3.73 -8.31 -3.71
C CYS A 99 -2.76 -8.82 -2.66
N GLN A 100 -1.90 -7.92 -2.20
CA GLN A 100 -0.92 -8.22 -1.16
C GLN A 100 -1.08 -7.23 -0.02
N PRO A 101 -0.87 -7.65 1.21
CA PRO A 101 -0.91 -6.72 2.33
C PRO A 101 0.19 -5.67 2.19
N MET A 102 -0.15 -4.43 2.52
CA MET A 102 0.81 -3.32 2.50
C MET A 102 0.86 -2.68 3.87
N THR A 103 2.06 -2.60 4.42
CA THR A 103 2.32 -2.02 5.74
C THR A 103 3.54 -1.14 5.66
N GLY A 104 3.78 -0.36 6.71
CA GLY A 104 4.97 0.47 6.82
C GLY A 104 4.66 1.92 7.09
N SER A 105 5.69 2.74 7.07
CA SER A 105 5.56 4.18 7.29
C SER A 105 6.80 4.90 6.78
N GLY A 106 6.68 6.23 6.63
CA GLY A 106 7.79 7.04 6.21
C GLY A 106 8.19 6.74 4.78
N ASN A 107 9.39 6.26 4.58
CA ASN A 107 9.94 5.98 3.25
C ASN A 107 10.16 4.50 2.99
N VAL A 108 9.69 3.64 3.89
CA VAL A 108 9.87 2.20 3.76
C VAL A 108 8.54 1.50 3.98
N TYR A 109 8.12 0.75 2.97
CA TYR A 109 6.88 -0.01 3.04
C TYR A 109 7.14 -1.46 2.66
N HIS A 110 6.23 -2.32 3.06
CA HIS A 110 6.28 -3.73 2.74
C HIS A 110 5.00 -4.11 2.02
N VAL A 111 5.14 -4.76 0.88
CA VAL A 111 4.01 -5.27 0.10
C VAL A 111 4.25 -6.75 -0.12
N GLY A 112 3.50 -7.59 0.57
CA GLY A 112 3.78 -9.02 0.59
C GLY A 112 5.19 -9.24 1.11
N GLN A 113 6.02 -9.90 0.30
CA GLN A 113 7.41 -10.18 0.65
C GLN A 113 8.38 -9.13 0.09
N ALA A 114 7.88 -8.10 -0.56
CA ALA A 114 8.73 -7.07 -1.15
C ALA A 114 8.86 -5.89 -0.21
N THR A 115 10.04 -5.28 -0.22
CA THR A 115 10.30 -4.04 0.50
C THR A 115 10.35 -2.90 -0.52
N PHE A 116 9.60 -1.84 -0.23
CA PHE A 116 9.50 -0.67 -1.11
C PHE A 116 10.23 0.50 -0.47
N THR A 117 11.09 1.14 -1.24
CA THR A 117 11.72 2.42 -0.86
C THR A 117 11.52 3.41 -1.99
N LEU A 118 11.42 4.69 -1.64
CA LEU A 118 11.20 5.72 -2.65
C LEU A 118 12.40 5.78 -3.60
N ALA A 119 12.12 5.75 -4.89
CA ALA A 119 13.17 5.78 -5.90
C ALA A 119 13.68 7.21 -6.13
#